data_60ee43a43c835dbbb4a8ca6655345740
#
_entry.id   60ee43a43c835dbbb4a8ca6655345740
#
_cell.length_a   1.000
_cell.length_b   1.000
_cell.length_c   1.000
_cell.angle_alpha   90.00
_cell.angle_beta   90.00
_cell.angle_gamma   90.00
#
_symmetry.space_group_name_H-M   'P 1'
#
loop_
_entity.id
_entity.type
_entity.pdbx_description
1 polymer ?
#
loop_
_entity_poly.entity_id
_entity_poly.type
_entity_poly.pdbx_seq_one_letter_code
_entity_poly.pdbx_strand_id
1 'polypeptide(L)'
;MSDYLPLPKITDRIIGQKYMYKNEIVIWAGNRLLCKHNREKKRCNECGGTGICEHGKRKEICKDCGGNQFCEHGTRKCRCKECGGSEICEHGKRKELCKDCGGSQLCEHGRRKDQCKDCGGSGICEHGKRKELCKDCGGSQICKHNKVRNRCKECGGSQICEHDREKYVCKTCNPNGHLIKLLRQRVYSAMKNYNTRKDKHTLEYVCCSVEYLRTHLENQFEKEAERCGHPISWENLGEWHIDHIKPCVSFDLDLEEERDKCFHYTNLQPMWGPDNMSKSDTYDEAEDKRIWMGRINGWVG
;
A
#
# COMPACT_ATOMS: atom_id res chain seq x y z
N MET A 1 11.65 -23.11 52.03
CA MET A 1 12.99 -23.54 51.53
C MET A 1 12.83 -23.77 50.03
N SER A 2 13.75 -23.33 49.21
CA SER A 2 13.60 -23.46 47.75
C SER A 2 13.84 -24.92 47.33
N ASP A 3 12.86 -25.54 46.69
CA ASP A 3 12.91 -26.94 46.21
C ASP A 3 13.83 -27.15 44.98
N TYR A 4 14.77 -26.24 44.72
CA TYR A 4 15.66 -26.33 43.58
C TYR A 4 17.05 -26.79 44.00
N LEU A 5 17.57 -27.80 43.29
CA LEU A 5 18.93 -28.29 43.48
C LEU A 5 19.98 -27.23 43.14
N PRO A 6 21.13 -27.19 43.85
CA PRO A 6 22.24 -26.33 43.48
C PRO A 6 22.76 -26.68 42.09
N LEU A 7 23.31 -25.68 41.35
CA LEU A 7 23.83 -25.89 40.01
C LEU A 7 25.05 -26.83 40.00
N PRO A 8 24.96 -28.02 39.39
CA PRO A 8 26.07 -28.99 39.36
C PRO A 8 27.15 -28.64 38.33
N LYS A 9 28.19 -29.45 38.21
CA LYS A 9 29.19 -29.33 37.11
C LYS A 9 28.52 -29.45 35.74
N ILE A 10 29.14 -28.91 34.69
CA ILE A 10 28.54 -28.84 33.33
C ILE A 10 28.14 -30.21 32.81
N THR A 11 28.94 -31.25 33.10
CA THR A 11 28.73 -32.65 32.69
C THR A 11 27.45 -33.25 33.25
N ASP A 12 27.05 -32.78 34.43
CA ASP A 12 25.96 -33.37 35.22
C ASP A 12 24.67 -32.57 35.10
N ARG A 13 24.63 -31.57 34.25
CA ARG A 13 23.48 -30.70 34.02
C ARG A 13 22.50 -31.32 33.03
N ILE A 14 21.24 -31.35 33.41
CA ILE A 14 20.15 -31.84 32.54
C ILE A 14 19.53 -30.67 31.79
N ILE A 15 19.37 -30.80 30.49
CA ILE A 15 18.78 -29.77 29.63
C ILE A 15 17.32 -29.55 30.07
N GLY A 16 16.94 -28.27 30.24
CA GLY A 16 15.59 -27.88 30.71
C GLY A 16 15.41 -27.91 32.24
N GLN A 17 16.33 -28.53 32.99
CA GLN A 17 16.27 -28.58 34.43
C GLN A 17 16.54 -27.22 35.04
N LYS A 18 15.80 -26.89 36.11
CA LYS A 18 15.96 -25.68 36.91
C LYS A 18 16.92 -25.94 38.07
N TYR A 19 17.85 -25.03 38.28
CA TYR A 19 18.84 -25.08 39.36
C TYR A 19 18.89 -23.75 40.11
N MET A 20 19.37 -23.79 41.36
CA MET A 20 19.69 -22.60 42.13
C MET A 20 21.15 -22.20 41.87
N TYR A 21 21.39 -20.98 41.39
CA TYR A 21 22.72 -20.44 41.17
C TYR A 21 22.80 -18.97 41.60
N LYS A 22 23.70 -18.61 42.50
CA LYS A 22 23.85 -17.25 43.05
C LYS A 22 22.51 -16.65 43.53
N ASN A 23 21.74 -17.41 44.26
CA ASN A 23 20.42 -17.06 44.78
C ASN A 23 19.34 -16.77 43.70
N GLU A 24 19.56 -17.24 42.49
CA GLU A 24 18.60 -17.10 41.39
C GLU A 24 18.26 -18.46 40.77
N ILE A 25 17.04 -18.58 40.27
CA ILE A 25 16.64 -19.77 39.50
C ILE A 25 17.17 -19.64 38.09
N VAL A 26 17.94 -20.61 37.64
CA VAL A 26 18.49 -20.72 36.29
C VAL A 26 18.06 -22.02 35.63
N ILE A 27 17.99 -22.03 34.31
CA ILE A 27 17.63 -23.18 33.49
C ILE A 27 18.81 -23.53 32.60
N TRP A 28 19.22 -24.79 32.57
CA TRP A 28 20.26 -25.25 31.68
C TRP A 28 19.75 -25.51 30.26
N ALA A 29 20.27 -24.84 29.25
CA ALA A 29 19.87 -24.96 27.85
C ALA A 29 20.85 -25.80 26.97
N GLY A 30 21.71 -26.61 27.61
CA GLY A 30 22.71 -27.45 26.95
C GLY A 30 24.06 -26.75 26.76
N ASN A 31 24.10 -25.47 26.42
CA ASN A 31 25.32 -24.69 26.20
C ASN A 31 25.40 -23.41 27.05
N ARG A 32 24.33 -23.00 27.69
CA ARG A 32 24.25 -21.76 28.48
C ARG A 32 23.15 -21.82 29.54
N LEU A 33 23.26 -20.93 30.52
CA LEU A 33 22.24 -20.75 31.54
C LEU A 33 21.22 -19.67 31.07
N LEU A 34 19.96 -19.98 31.22
CA LEU A 34 18.84 -19.08 31.04
C LEU A 34 18.25 -18.66 32.39
N CYS A 35 17.62 -17.51 32.47
CA CYS A 35 16.88 -17.08 33.66
C CYS A 35 15.58 -17.87 33.82
N LYS A 36 14.89 -17.69 34.96
CA LYS A 36 13.61 -18.34 35.27
C LYS A 36 12.53 -18.14 34.20
N HIS A 37 12.66 -17.11 33.36
CA HIS A 37 11.78 -16.78 32.22
C HIS A 37 12.21 -17.46 30.91
N ASN A 38 13.12 -18.42 30.97
CA ASN A 38 13.68 -19.15 29.80
C ASN A 38 14.37 -18.29 28.78
N ARG A 39 15.06 -17.21 29.22
CA ARG A 39 15.78 -16.26 28.37
C ARG A 39 17.19 -15.99 28.91
N GLU A 40 18.12 -15.56 28.08
CA GLU A 40 19.38 -15.02 28.58
C GLU A 40 19.11 -13.84 29.50
N LYS A 41 19.66 -13.84 30.72
CA LYS A 41 19.41 -12.80 31.73
C LYS A 41 19.62 -11.39 31.21
N LYS A 42 20.70 -11.15 30.46
CA LYS A 42 21.01 -9.86 29.84
C LYS A 42 19.96 -9.37 28.83
N ARG A 43 19.14 -10.27 28.27
CA ARG A 43 18.11 -10.00 27.27
C ARG A 43 16.69 -10.21 27.79
N CYS A 44 16.55 -10.47 29.06
CA CYS A 44 15.25 -10.68 29.69
C CYS A 44 14.72 -9.37 30.26
N ASN A 45 13.55 -8.95 29.80
CA ASN A 45 12.90 -7.72 30.27
C ASN A 45 12.47 -7.84 31.73
N GLU A 46 11.88 -8.98 32.09
CA GLU A 46 11.41 -9.23 33.46
C GLU A 46 12.53 -9.33 34.48
N CYS A 47 13.77 -9.60 34.04
CA CYS A 47 14.97 -9.60 34.88
C CYS A 47 15.73 -8.26 34.88
N GLY A 48 15.25 -7.24 34.20
CA GLY A 48 15.98 -5.98 34.05
C GLY A 48 17.34 -6.15 33.36
N GLY A 49 17.38 -7.00 32.31
CA GLY A 49 18.63 -7.37 31.64
C GLY A 49 19.39 -6.17 31.09
N THR A 50 20.73 -6.13 31.27
CA THR A 50 21.59 -5.00 30.87
C THR A 50 21.54 -4.64 29.38
N GLY A 51 21.10 -5.58 28.53
CA GLY A 51 20.89 -5.38 27.09
C GLY A 51 19.51 -4.79 26.73
N ILE A 52 18.65 -4.58 27.73
CA ILE A 52 17.32 -3.97 27.56
C ILE A 52 17.40 -2.50 27.94
N CYS A 53 16.71 -1.65 27.21
CA CYS A 53 16.59 -0.22 27.47
C CYS A 53 15.28 0.10 28.26
N GLU A 54 15.14 1.35 28.68
CA GLU A 54 13.95 1.88 29.35
C GLU A 54 12.65 1.69 28.56
N HIS A 55 12.73 1.59 27.23
CA HIS A 55 11.60 1.28 26.36
C HIS A 55 11.26 -0.23 26.28
N GLY A 56 11.86 -1.07 27.12
CA GLY A 56 11.64 -2.53 27.12
C GLY A 56 12.15 -3.25 25.86
N LYS A 57 12.96 -2.60 25.05
CA LYS A 57 13.54 -3.13 23.80
C LYS A 57 15.04 -3.40 23.98
N ARG A 58 15.61 -4.29 23.17
CA ARG A 58 17.07 -4.46 23.12
C ARG A 58 17.72 -3.15 22.70
N LYS A 59 18.75 -2.71 23.43
CA LYS A 59 19.44 -1.42 23.22
C LYS A 59 19.91 -1.25 21.78
N GLU A 60 20.50 -2.31 21.18
CA GLU A 60 21.02 -2.27 19.82
C GLU A 60 19.96 -2.06 18.72
N ILE A 61 18.68 -2.39 19.01
CA ILE A 61 17.55 -2.28 18.07
C ILE A 61 16.47 -1.29 18.54
N CYS A 62 16.73 -0.50 19.56
CA CYS A 62 15.80 0.54 19.98
C CYS A 62 16.09 1.83 19.22
N LYS A 63 15.13 2.28 18.41
CA LYS A 63 15.23 3.56 17.69
C LYS A 63 15.32 4.75 18.65
N ASP A 64 14.49 4.70 19.68
CA ASP A 64 14.35 5.79 20.65
C ASP A 64 15.63 6.00 21.48
N CYS A 65 16.44 4.95 21.61
CA CYS A 65 17.75 4.98 22.28
C CYS A 65 18.93 5.16 21.30
N GLY A 66 18.68 5.39 20.01
CA GLY A 66 19.75 5.49 19.02
C GLY A 66 20.53 4.18 18.82
N GLY A 67 19.85 3.04 18.85
CA GLY A 67 20.47 1.71 18.72
C GLY A 67 21.39 1.60 17.50
N ASN A 68 22.59 1.07 17.71
CA ASN A 68 23.69 1.05 16.73
C ASN A 68 23.40 0.29 15.42
N GLN A 69 22.32 -0.48 15.38
CA GLN A 69 21.87 -1.14 14.15
C GLN A 69 21.07 -0.23 13.20
N PHE A 70 20.76 0.99 13.62
CA PHE A 70 20.10 1.97 12.78
C PHE A 70 21.11 2.97 12.20
N CYS A 71 20.79 3.47 11.02
CA CYS A 71 21.51 4.56 10.37
C CYS A 71 20.77 5.89 10.57
N GLU A 72 21.38 6.98 10.15
CA GLU A 72 20.81 8.33 10.14
C GLU A 72 19.45 8.43 9.43
N HIS A 73 19.20 7.57 8.44
CA HIS A 73 17.92 7.46 7.74
C HIS A 73 16.84 6.72 8.55
N GLY A 74 17.09 6.40 9.83
CA GLY A 74 16.14 5.75 10.72
C GLY A 74 15.75 4.30 10.34
N THR A 75 16.50 3.70 9.43
CA THR A 75 16.33 2.30 9.00
C THR A 75 17.48 1.43 9.51
N ARG A 76 17.31 0.10 9.50
CA ARG A 76 18.43 -0.78 9.84
C ARG A 76 19.53 -0.64 8.81
N LYS A 77 20.79 -0.50 9.26
CA LYS A 77 21.98 -0.33 8.38
C LYS A 77 22.04 -1.36 7.26
N CYS A 78 21.81 -2.64 7.57
CA CYS A 78 21.82 -3.72 6.56
C CYS A 78 20.72 -3.60 5.48
N ARG A 79 19.65 -2.84 5.75
CA ARG A 79 18.48 -2.66 4.86
C ARG A 79 18.31 -1.24 4.33
N CYS A 80 19.22 -0.35 4.67
CA CYS A 80 19.16 1.03 4.19
C CYS A 80 19.68 1.11 2.75
N LYS A 81 18.87 1.62 1.84
CA LYS A 81 19.26 1.81 0.43
C LYS A 81 20.33 2.90 0.30
N GLU A 82 20.12 4.01 0.98
CA GLU A 82 21.00 5.17 0.97
C GLU A 82 22.40 4.85 1.55
N CYS A 83 22.45 3.94 2.51
CA CYS A 83 23.69 3.48 3.12
C CYS A 83 24.34 2.29 2.40
N GLY A 84 23.76 1.80 1.31
CA GLY A 84 24.26 0.60 0.63
C GLY A 84 24.24 -0.66 1.52
N GLY A 85 23.14 -0.85 2.28
CA GLY A 85 23.02 -1.93 3.25
C GLY A 85 23.26 -3.32 2.65
N SER A 86 23.94 -4.19 3.39
CA SER A 86 24.39 -5.51 2.93
C SER A 86 23.27 -6.44 2.41
N GLU A 87 22.03 -6.22 2.83
CA GLU A 87 20.84 -6.95 2.34
C GLU A 87 20.24 -6.33 1.07
N ILE A 88 20.75 -5.20 0.60
CA ILE A 88 20.28 -4.52 -0.62
C ILE A 88 21.18 -4.91 -1.79
N CYS A 89 20.58 -5.16 -2.95
CA CYS A 89 21.29 -5.45 -4.20
C CYS A 89 21.48 -4.18 -5.05
N GLU A 90 22.22 -4.30 -6.12
CA GLU A 90 22.45 -3.24 -7.12
C GLU A 90 21.17 -2.64 -7.71
N HIS A 91 20.07 -3.43 -7.74
CA HIS A 91 18.75 -2.97 -8.17
C HIS A 91 17.98 -2.20 -7.06
N GLY A 92 18.63 -1.85 -5.96
CA GLY A 92 18.02 -1.16 -4.81
C GLY A 92 16.90 -1.95 -4.10
N LYS A 93 16.84 -3.27 -4.30
CA LYS A 93 15.86 -4.17 -3.70
C LYS A 93 16.52 -5.10 -2.68
N ARG A 94 15.74 -5.66 -1.75
CA ARG A 94 16.29 -6.71 -0.87
C ARG A 94 16.73 -7.91 -1.71
N LYS A 95 17.98 -8.36 -1.52
CA LYS A 95 18.59 -9.46 -2.28
C LYS A 95 17.69 -10.69 -2.37
N GLU A 96 17.11 -11.09 -1.25
CA GLU A 96 16.24 -12.26 -1.15
C GLU A 96 14.90 -12.16 -1.89
N LEU A 97 14.48 -10.94 -2.26
CA LEU A 97 13.21 -10.63 -2.96
C LEU A 97 13.43 -10.01 -4.34
N CYS A 98 14.67 -9.82 -4.76
CA CYS A 98 14.96 -9.25 -6.06
C CYS A 98 14.84 -10.32 -7.16
N LYS A 99 13.95 -10.09 -8.12
CA LYS A 99 13.76 -10.99 -9.26
C LYS A 99 15.00 -11.04 -10.14
N ASP A 100 15.60 -9.88 -10.37
CA ASP A 100 16.76 -9.73 -11.26
C ASP A 100 18.01 -10.40 -10.69
N CYS A 101 18.09 -10.55 -9.36
CA CYS A 101 19.15 -11.27 -8.65
C CYS A 101 18.82 -12.74 -8.34
N GLY A 102 17.68 -13.27 -8.78
CA GLY A 102 17.24 -14.62 -8.43
C GLY A 102 17.00 -14.82 -6.94
N GLY A 103 16.30 -13.86 -6.29
CA GLY A 103 16.10 -13.80 -4.84
C GLY A 103 15.66 -15.14 -4.22
N SER A 104 16.34 -15.57 -3.17
CA SER A 104 16.16 -16.88 -2.53
C SER A 104 14.75 -17.16 -2.00
N GLN A 105 13.97 -16.12 -1.72
CA GLN A 105 12.57 -16.23 -1.28
C GLN A 105 11.57 -16.24 -2.44
N LEU A 106 12.04 -16.10 -3.67
CA LEU A 106 11.18 -16.17 -4.85
C LEU A 106 11.15 -17.61 -5.41
N CYS A 107 10.01 -17.98 -5.96
CA CYS A 107 9.82 -19.22 -6.70
C CYS A 107 10.00 -18.97 -8.21
N GLU A 108 9.95 -20.03 -9.01
CA GLU A 108 10.01 -20.00 -10.48
C GLU A 108 8.95 -19.08 -11.12
N HIS A 109 7.79 -18.90 -10.44
CA HIS A 109 6.75 -17.97 -10.87
C HIS A 109 7.06 -16.49 -10.51
N GLY A 110 8.27 -16.18 -10.03
CA GLY A 110 8.68 -14.83 -9.62
C GLY A 110 7.88 -14.25 -8.45
N ARG A 111 7.23 -15.09 -7.66
CA ARG A 111 6.46 -14.73 -6.45
C ARG A 111 7.16 -15.24 -5.21
N ARG A 112 6.85 -14.67 -4.06
CA ARG A 112 7.34 -15.21 -2.78
C ARG A 112 6.88 -16.65 -2.61
N LYS A 113 7.80 -17.54 -2.26
CA LYS A 113 7.54 -18.98 -2.08
C LYS A 113 6.38 -19.27 -1.15
N ASP A 114 6.31 -18.55 0.00
CA ASP A 114 5.25 -18.70 0.99
C ASP A 114 3.86 -18.22 0.52
N GLN A 115 3.81 -17.39 -0.51
CA GLN A 115 2.57 -16.76 -1.02
C GLN A 115 2.21 -17.19 -2.44
N CYS A 116 2.98 -18.10 -3.03
CA CYS A 116 2.70 -18.59 -4.38
C CYS A 116 1.64 -19.69 -4.32
N LYS A 117 0.53 -19.49 -5.01
CA LYS A 117 -0.53 -20.51 -5.14
C LYS A 117 -0.04 -21.73 -5.91
N ASP A 118 0.66 -21.47 -7.01
CA ASP A 118 1.09 -22.51 -7.94
C ASP A 118 2.14 -23.44 -7.30
N CYS A 119 2.90 -22.92 -6.32
CA CYS A 119 3.88 -23.69 -5.53
C CYS A 119 3.28 -24.28 -4.24
N GLY A 120 2.01 -24.08 -3.92
CA GLY A 120 1.42 -24.50 -2.66
C GLY A 120 2.07 -23.81 -1.44
N GLY A 121 2.37 -22.52 -1.56
CA GLY A 121 3.07 -21.74 -0.52
C GLY A 121 2.41 -21.85 0.86
N SER A 122 3.22 -21.96 1.91
CA SER A 122 2.76 -22.17 3.30
C SER A 122 1.76 -21.12 3.82
N GLY A 123 1.76 -19.92 3.24
CA GLY A 123 0.80 -18.85 3.52
C GLY A 123 -0.53 -18.97 2.77
N ILE A 124 -0.68 -19.97 1.90
CA ILE A 124 -1.91 -20.21 1.12
C ILE A 124 -2.69 -21.34 1.81
N CYS A 125 -4.01 -21.21 1.84
CA CYS A 125 -4.91 -22.23 2.38
C CYS A 125 -5.47 -23.12 1.24
N GLU A 126 -6.20 -24.16 1.61
CA GLU A 126 -6.91 -25.08 0.69
C GLU A 126 -7.85 -24.36 -0.28
N HIS A 127 -8.42 -23.22 0.13
CA HIS A 127 -9.25 -22.38 -0.74
C HIS A 127 -8.42 -21.52 -1.73
N GLY A 128 -7.11 -21.73 -1.85
CA GLY A 128 -6.21 -20.96 -2.71
C GLY A 128 -6.10 -19.47 -2.35
N LYS A 129 -6.43 -19.10 -1.11
CA LYS A 129 -6.36 -17.72 -0.59
C LYS A 129 -5.27 -17.61 0.47
N ARG A 130 -4.76 -16.41 0.72
CA ARG A 130 -3.85 -16.19 1.87
C ARG A 130 -4.56 -16.56 3.15
N LYS A 131 -3.93 -17.41 3.97
CA LYS A 131 -4.52 -17.94 5.22
C LYS A 131 -5.10 -16.85 6.11
N GLU A 132 -4.35 -15.76 6.32
CA GLU A 132 -4.77 -14.66 7.17
C GLU A 132 -5.96 -13.85 6.62
N LEU A 133 -6.24 -13.93 5.32
CA LEU A 133 -7.34 -13.23 4.64
C LEU A 133 -8.48 -14.15 4.21
N CYS A 134 -8.35 -15.44 4.42
CA CYS A 134 -9.39 -16.39 4.03
C CYS A 134 -10.55 -16.36 5.03
N LYS A 135 -11.72 -16.01 4.56
CA LYS A 135 -12.94 -15.99 5.36
C LYS A 135 -13.36 -17.40 5.78
N ASP A 136 -13.22 -18.34 4.85
CA ASP A 136 -13.64 -19.74 5.04
C ASP A 136 -12.74 -20.46 6.08
N CYS A 137 -11.48 -20.03 6.21
CA CYS A 137 -10.54 -20.53 7.21
C CYS A 137 -10.55 -19.74 8.54
N GLY A 138 -11.38 -18.70 8.68
CA GLY A 138 -11.35 -17.82 9.84
C GLY A 138 -10.03 -17.05 9.97
N GLY A 139 -9.49 -16.57 8.87
CA GLY A 139 -8.18 -15.90 8.81
C GLY A 139 -8.00 -14.82 9.88
N SER A 140 -6.81 -14.71 10.45
CA SER A 140 -6.50 -13.81 11.59
C SER A 140 -6.78 -12.33 11.34
N GLN A 141 -6.79 -11.91 10.08
CA GLN A 141 -7.15 -10.54 9.68
C GLN A 141 -8.66 -10.36 9.42
N ILE A 142 -9.44 -11.42 9.48
CA ILE A 142 -10.90 -11.35 9.34
C ILE A 142 -11.52 -11.05 10.72
N CYS A 143 -12.47 -10.14 10.75
CA CYS A 143 -13.20 -9.80 11.97
C CYS A 143 -14.54 -10.56 12.06
N LYS A 144 -15.22 -10.43 13.22
CA LYS A 144 -16.54 -11.05 13.46
C LYS A 144 -17.61 -10.66 12.42
N HIS A 145 -17.43 -9.54 11.71
CA HIS A 145 -18.32 -9.09 10.64
C HIS A 145 -17.94 -9.67 9.27
N ASN A 146 -17.11 -10.70 9.24
CA ASN A 146 -16.62 -11.36 8.03
C ASN A 146 -15.96 -10.40 7.00
N LYS A 147 -15.30 -9.36 7.51
CA LYS A 147 -14.57 -8.34 6.73
C LYS A 147 -13.11 -8.29 7.19
N VAL A 148 -12.22 -7.81 6.32
CA VAL A 148 -10.83 -7.55 6.71
C VAL A 148 -10.84 -6.48 7.81
N ARG A 149 -10.27 -6.80 8.97
CA ARG A 149 -10.39 -6.03 10.22
C ARG A 149 -10.03 -4.55 10.05
N ASN A 150 -8.93 -4.24 9.36
CA ASN A 150 -8.50 -2.87 9.15
C ASN A 150 -9.39 -2.05 8.20
N ARG A 151 -10.29 -2.70 7.45
CA ARG A 151 -11.28 -2.09 6.54
C ARG A 151 -12.72 -2.26 7.02
N CYS A 152 -12.90 -2.82 8.19
CA CYS A 152 -14.23 -3.01 8.74
C CYS A 152 -14.68 -1.74 9.48
N LYS A 153 -15.77 -1.13 9.04
CA LYS A 153 -16.35 0.06 9.69
C LYS A 153 -16.82 -0.25 11.09
N GLU A 154 -17.54 -1.35 11.26
CA GLU A 154 -18.11 -1.78 12.53
C GLU A 154 -17.04 -2.13 13.58
N CYS A 155 -15.81 -2.38 13.15
CA CYS A 155 -14.66 -2.61 14.02
C CYS A 155 -13.79 -1.37 14.24
N GLY A 156 -14.12 -0.22 13.67
CA GLY A 156 -13.26 0.95 13.67
C GLY A 156 -11.91 0.68 13.00
N GLY A 157 -11.92 -0.01 11.85
CA GLY A 157 -10.70 -0.43 11.15
C GLY A 157 -9.77 0.74 10.85
N SER A 158 -8.46 0.56 11.06
CA SER A 158 -7.46 1.64 10.94
C SER A 158 -7.39 2.32 9.56
N GLN A 159 -7.91 1.66 8.52
CA GLN A 159 -8.03 2.24 7.17
C GLN A 159 -9.35 3.00 6.94
N ILE A 160 -10.24 3.00 7.90
CA ILE A 160 -11.48 3.77 7.84
C ILE A 160 -11.26 5.14 8.49
N CYS A 161 -11.77 6.18 7.87
CA CYS A 161 -11.73 7.54 8.39
C CYS A 161 -13.03 7.89 9.15
N GLU A 162 -13.06 9.05 9.77
CA GLU A 162 -14.23 9.63 10.46
C GLU A 162 -15.48 9.78 9.57
N HIS A 163 -15.27 9.82 8.24
CA HIS A 163 -16.36 9.88 7.25
C HIS A 163 -16.85 8.47 6.83
N ASP A 164 -16.54 7.43 7.59
CA ASP A 164 -16.92 6.03 7.30
C ASP A 164 -16.48 5.50 5.93
N ARG A 165 -15.37 6.03 5.41
CA ARG A 165 -14.79 5.64 4.12
C ARG A 165 -13.35 5.18 4.27
N GLU A 166 -12.88 4.36 3.36
CA GLU A 166 -11.46 4.04 3.31
C GLU A 166 -10.63 5.31 3.08
N LYS A 167 -9.67 5.59 3.96
CA LYS A 167 -8.86 6.83 4.00
C LYS A 167 -8.28 7.20 2.64
N TYR A 168 -7.78 6.19 1.89
CA TYR A 168 -7.10 6.42 0.63
C TYR A 168 -8.02 6.85 -0.54
N VAL A 169 -9.35 6.70 -0.40
CA VAL A 169 -10.35 7.13 -1.40
C VAL A 169 -11.42 8.06 -0.84
N CYS A 170 -11.25 8.51 0.39
CA CYS A 170 -12.17 9.49 0.97
C CYS A 170 -11.96 10.86 0.32
N LYS A 171 -13.02 11.46 -0.20
CA LYS A 171 -12.93 12.77 -0.88
C LYS A 171 -12.40 13.88 0.03
N THR A 172 -12.72 13.83 1.31
CA THR A 172 -12.30 14.81 2.32
C THR A 172 -10.88 14.53 2.84
N CYS A 173 -10.58 13.28 3.20
CA CYS A 173 -9.27 12.92 3.78
C CYS A 173 -8.15 12.78 2.75
N ASN A 174 -8.49 12.37 1.52
CA ASN A 174 -7.55 12.19 0.42
C ASN A 174 -8.21 12.52 -0.92
N PRO A 175 -8.38 13.80 -1.24
CA PRO A 175 -9.01 14.26 -2.48
C PRO A 175 -8.33 13.69 -3.73
N ASN A 176 -7.00 13.65 -3.76
CA ASN A 176 -6.23 13.11 -4.88
C ASN A 176 -6.46 11.60 -5.06
N GLY A 177 -6.48 10.83 -3.97
CA GLY A 177 -6.81 9.40 -4.02
C GLY A 177 -8.23 9.15 -4.51
N HIS A 178 -9.16 10.02 -4.15
CA HIS A 178 -10.54 9.96 -4.63
C HIS A 178 -10.61 10.23 -6.15
N LEU A 179 -9.95 11.27 -6.62
CA LEU A 179 -9.86 11.62 -8.04
C LEU A 179 -9.26 10.46 -8.87
N ILE A 180 -8.13 9.91 -8.42
CA ILE A 180 -7.51 8.73 -9.08
C ILE A 180 -8.50 7.54 -9.16
N LYS A 181 -9.29 7.32 -8.10
CA LYS A 181 -10.31 6.25 -8.11
C LYS A 181 -11.37 6.51 -9.18
N LEU A 182 -11.88 7.73 -9.30
CA LEU A 182 -12.87 8.11 -10.32
C LEU A 182 -12.31 7.91 -11.73
N LEU A 183 -11.10 8.41 -12.00
CA LEU A 183 -10.44 8.23 -13.30
C LEU A 183 -10.24 6.75 -13.64
N ARG A 184 -9.76 5.96 -12.67
CA ARG A 184 -9.58 4.52 -12.86
C ARG A 184 -10.89 3.82 -13.25
N GLN A 185 -11.97 4.21 -12.63
CA GLN A 185 -13.29 3.65 -12.87
C GLN A 185 -13.80 4.04 -14.29
N ARG A 186 -13.59 5.29 -14.70
CA ARG A 186 -13.94 5.76 -16.05
C ARG A 186 -13.16 5.05 -17.16
N VAL A 187 -11.83 5.04 -17.04
CA VAL A 187 -10.95 4.32 -17.99
C VAL A 187 -11.35 2.84 -18.09
N TYR A 188 -11.59 2.19 -16.94
CA TYR A 188 -12.02 0.79 -16.92
C TYR A 188 -13.37 0.60 -17.61
N SER A 189 -14.37 1.45 -17.33
CA SER A 189 -15.71 1.35 -17.93
C SER A 189 -15.68 1.59 -19.42
N ALA A 190 -14.95 2.61 -19.88
CA ALA A 190 -14.80 2.88 -21.31
C ALA A 190 -14.17 1.67 -22.03
N MET A 191 -13.01 1.20 -21.56
CA MET A 191 -12.34 0.04 -22.19
C MET A 191 -13.18 -1.22 -22.18
N LYS A 192 -13.92 -1.48 -21.08
CA LYS A 192 -14.82 -2.63 -21.00
C LYS A 192 -15.93 -2.56 -22.04
N ASN A 193 -16.52 -1.39 -22.26
CA ASN A 193 -17.58 -1.20 -23.24
C ASN A 193 -17.11 -1.48 -24.69
N TYR A 194 -15.82 -1.22 -24.95
CA TYR A 194 -15.18 -1.49 -26.24
C TYR A 194 -14.43 -2.83 -26.29
N ASN A 195 -14.60 -3.68 -25.25
CA ASN A 195 -13.95 -4.98 -25.12
C ASN A 195 -12.40 -4.93 -25.20
N THR A 196 -11.82 -3.76 -24.90
CA THR A 196 -10.38 -3.51 -24.92
C THR A 196 -9.77 -3.71 -23.55
N ARG A 197 -8.54 -4.23 -23.47
CA ARG A 197 -7.82 -4.43 -22.21
C ARG A 197 -6.95 -3.24 -21.86
N LYS A 198 -6.95 -2.88 -20.58
CA LYS A 198 -6.07 -1.87 -20.02
C LYS A 198 -4.63 -2.39 -19.95
N ASP A 199 -3.69 -1.72 -20.59
CA ASP A 199 -2.27 -2.08 -20.67
C ASP A 199 -1.34 -1.15 -19.86
N LYS A 200 -1.79 0.07 -19.52
CA LYS A 200 -1.03 1.08 -18.76
C LYS A 200 -1.68 1.42 -17.42
N HIS A 201 -0.96 2.09 -16.53
CA HIS A 201 -1.56 2.71 -15.35
C HIS A 201 -2.46 3.90 -15.73
N THR A 202 -3.47 4.21 -14.91
CA THR A 202 -4.46 5.25 -15.23
C THR A 202 -3.82 6.62 -15.45
N LEU A 203 -2.82 6.99 -14.66
CA LEU A 203 -2.14 8.28 -14.80
C LEU A 203 -1.22 8.36 -16.04
N GLU A 204 -0.78 7.21 -16.56
CA GLU A 204 -0.04 7.16 -17.84
C GLU A 204 -0.93 7.55 -19.03
N TYR A 205 -2.20 7.13 -19.01
CA TYR A 205 -3.18 7.59 -19.99
C TYR A 205 -3.53 9.07 -19.85
N VAL A 206 -3.64 9.55 -18.61
CA VAL A 206 -3.96 10.97 -18.35
C VAL A 206 -2.80 11.89 -18.71
N CYS A 207 -1.57 11.36 -18.81
CA CYS A 207 -0.32 12.05 -19.15
C CYS A 207 0.02 13.24 -18.25
N CYS A 208 -0.44 13.23 -16.98
CA CYS A 208 -0.05 14.24 -15.99
C CYS A 208 -0.16 13.70 -14.55
N SER A 209 0.39 14.44 -13.58
CA SER A 209 0.19 14.14 -12.17
C SER A 209 -1.26 14.42 -11.75
N VAL A 210 -1.70 13.80 -10.65
CA VAL A 210 -3.06 14.04 -10.13
C VAL A 210 -3.24 15.47 -9.62
N GLU A 211 -2.17 16.08 -9.11
CA GLU A 211 -2.14 17.47 -8.66
C GLU A 211 -2.34 18.41 -9.84
N TYR A 212 -1.62 18.17 -10.94
CA TYR A 212 -1.76 18.96 -12.15
C TYR A 212 -3.17 18.83 -12.76
N LEU A 213 -3.70 17.61 -12.86
CA LEU A 213 -5.08 17.39 -13.32
C LEU A 213 -6.09 18.14 -12.46
N ARG A 214 -5.88 18.13 -11.15
CA ARG A 214 -6.76 18.84 -10.22
C ARG A 214 -6.79 20.34 -10.54
N THR A 215 -5.62 20.95 -10.66
CA THR A 215 -5.51 22.38 -11.06
C THR A 215 -6.09 22.64 -12.46
N HIS A 216 -5.86 21.73 -13.40
CA HIS A 216 -6.43 21.85 -14.76
C HIS A 216 -7.97 21.88 -14.75
N LEU A 217 -8.60 21.09 -13.91
CA LEU A 217 -10.07 21.10 -13.75
C LEU A 217 -10.54 22.33 -12.97
N GLU A 218 -9.84 22.72 -11.89
CA GLU A 218 -10.15 23.91 -11.09
C GLU A 218 -10.16 25.19 -11.94
N ASN A 219 -9.21 25.33 -12.85
CA ASN A 219 -9.12 26.47 -13.77
C ASN A 219 -10.32 26.59 -14.75
N GLN A 220 -11.17 25.56 -14.80
CA GLN A 220 -12.35 25.53 -15.66
C GLN A 220 -13.66 25.68 -14.88
N PHE A 221 -13.61 25.69 -13.52
CA PHE A 221 -14.79 25.69 -12.66
C PHE A 221 -15.63 26.97 -12.83
N GLU A 222 -14.99 28.13 -12.88
CA GLU A 222 -15.69 29.41 -13.04
C GLU A 222 -16.46 29.46 -14.35
N LYS A 223 -15.79 29.12 -15.46
CA LYS A 223 -16.39 29.08 -16.80
C LYS A 223 -17.58 28.10 -16.86
N GLU A 224 -17.44 26.92 -16.25
CA GLU A 224 -18.52 25.95 -16.24
C GLU A 224 -19.67 26.40 -15.35
N ALA A 225 -19.38 27.04 -14.21
CA ALA A 225 -20.39 27.60 -13.31
C ALA A 225 -21.23 28.70 -14.01
N GLU A 226 -20.57 29.58 -14.74
CA GLU A 226 -21.26 30.60 -15.56
C GLU A 226 -22.15 29.97 -16.63
N ARG A 227 -21.66 28.92 -17.30
CA ARG A 227 -22.38 28.22 -18.37
C ARG A 227 -23.63 27.51 -17.86
N CYS A 228 -23.52 26.76 -16.75
CA CYS A 228 -24.63 25.94 -16.24
C CYS A 228 -25.52 26.64 -15.21
N GLY A 229 -25.09 27.79 -14.68
CA GLY A 229 -25.81 28.55 -13.64
C GLY A 229 -25.75 27.92 -12.25
N HIS A 230 -24.83 26.96 -12.02
CA HIS A 230 -24.64 26.25 -10.76
C HIS A 230 -23.19 26.33 -10.29
N PRO A 231 -22.93 26.41 -8.97
CA PRO A 231 -21.57 26.41 -8.46
C PRO A 231 -20.88 25.09 -8.76
N ILE A 232 -19.62 25.15 -9.21
CA ILE A 232 -18.76 23.99 -9.45
C ILE A 232 -17.59 24.05 -8.48
N SER A 233 -17.45 23.06 -7.65
CA SER A 233 -16.34 22.92 -6.70
C SER A 233 -16.08 21.45 -6.34
N TRP A 234 -14.98 21.18 -5.64
CA TRP A 234 -14.70 19.81 -5.17
C TRP A 234 -15.67 19.35 -4.07
N GLU A 235 -16.29 20.27 -3.34
CA GLU A 235 -17.25 19.97 -2.28
C GLU A 235 -18.51 19.32 -2.86
N ASN A 236 -18.98 19.81 -4.02
CA ASN A 236 -20.15 19.29 -4.70
C ASN A 236 -19.83 18.30 -5.83
N LEU A 237 -18.59 17.72 -5.84
CA LEU A 237 -18.25 16.64 -6.77
C LEU A 237 -19.23 15.46 -6.63
N GLY A 238 -19.93 15.16 -7.69
CA GLY A 238 -21.06 14.23 -7.79
C GLY A 238 -22.30 14.89 -8.37
N GLU A 239 -22.46 16.22 -8.22
CA GLU A 239 -23.44 17.02 -8.94
C GLU A 239 -22.91 17.42 -10.32
N TRP A 240 -21.59 17.57 -10.44
CA TRP A 240 -20.89 17.68 -11.70
C TRP A 240 -19.99 16.46 -11.94
N HIS A 241 -19.64 16.22 -13.18
CA HIS A 241 -18.84 15.08 -13.62
C HIS A 241 -17.53 15.55 -14.30
N ILE A 242 -16.50 14.71 -14.26
CA ILE A 242 -15.35 14.85 -15.15
C ILE A 242 -15.79 14.26 -16.49
N ASP A 243 -15.94 15.07 -17.50
CA ASP A 243 -16.42 14.67 -18.82
C ASP A 243 -15.27 14.62 -19.83
N HIS A 244 -15.46 13.86 -20.91
CA HIS A 244 -14.58 13.92 -22.08
C HIS A 244 -15.12 14.95 -23.07
N ILE A 245 -14.31 15.93 -23.43
CA ILE A 245 -14.68 16.94 -24.42
C ILE A 245 -15.09 16.24 -25.72
N LYS A 246 -14.19 15.46 -26.31
CA LYS A 246 -14.47 14.52 -27.37
C LYS A 246 -14.83 13.17 -26.75
N PRO A 247 -16.06 12.65 -26.96
CA PRO A 247 -16.53 11.45 -26.29
C PRO A 247 -15.76 10.19 -26.70
N CYS A 248 -15.70 9.20 -25.81
CA CYS A 248 -14.92 7.98 -26.03
C CYS A 248 -15.34 7.22 -27.31
N VAL A 249 -16.61 7.30 -27.71
CA VAL A 249 -17.13 6.67 -28.94
C VAL A 249 -16.46 7.19 -30.20
N SER A 250 -15.93 8.41 -30.17
CA SER A 250 -15.25 9.06 -31.30
C SER A 250 -13.77 8.67 -31.47
N PHE A 251 -13.29 7.70 -30.67
CA PHE A 251 -11.91 7.20 -30.71
C PHE A 251 -11.92 5.68 -30.97
N ASP A 252 -10.95 5.20 -31.73
CA ASP A 252 -10.68 3.78 -31.85
C ASP A 252 -9.81 3.34 -30.65
N LEU A 253 -10.46 2.81 -29.61
CA LEU A 253 -9.77 2.42 -28.39
C LEU A 253 -8.93 1.14 -28.54
N ASP A 254 -8.93 0.46 -29.68
CA ASP A 254 -8.01 -0.62 -29.98
C ASP A 254 -6.63 -0.11 -30.39
N LEU A 255 -6.54 1.13 -30.86
CA LEU A 255 -5.31 1.81 -31.18
C LEU A 255 -4.74 2.53 -29.95
N GLU A 256 -3.45 2.30 -29.64
CA GLU A 256 -2.80 2.91 -28.48
C GLU A 256 -2.82 4.43 -28.52
N GLU A 257 -2.49 5.03 -29.67
CA GLU A 257 -2.47 6.48 -29.85
C GLU A 257 -3.85 7.12 -29.63
N GLU A 258 -4.91 6.46 -30.05
CA GLU A 258 -6.28 6.94 -29.87
C GLU A 258 -6.73 6.80 -28.40
N ARG A 259 -6.33 5.72 -27.72
CA ARG A 259 -6.54 5.59 -26.26
C ARG A 259 -5.83 6.71 -25.48
N ASP A 260 -4.58 7.01 -25.83
CA ASP A 260 -3.81 8.07 -25.18
C ASP A 260 -4.47 9.44 -25.41
N LYS A 261 -4.95 9.74 -26.60
CA LYS A 261 -5.71 10.97 -26.88
C LYS A 261 -7.04 11.01 -26.13
N CYS A 262 -7.79 9.91 -26.11
CA CYS A 262 -9.09 9.83 -25.46
C CYS A 262 -9.00 10.19 -23.96
N PHE A 263 -8.05 9.59 -23.25
CA PHE A 263 -7.92 9.76 -21.80
C PHE A 263 -6.95 10.85 -21.37
N HIS A 264 -6.33 11.55 -22.30
CA HIS A 264 -5.42 12.66 -22.00
C HIS A 264 -6.12 13.76 -21.20
N TYR A 265 -5.40 14.39 -20.26
CA TYR A 265 -5.99 15.42 -19.39
C TYR A 265 -6.60 16.59 -20.15
N THR A 266 -6.07 16.93 -21.34
CA THR A 266 -6.62 18.00 -22.20
C THR A 266 -8.00 17.68 -22.76
N ASN A 267 -8.36 16.39 -22.84
CA ASN A 267 -9.69 15.94 -23.24
C ASN A 267 -10.66 15.86 -22.04
N LEU A 268 -10.25 16.29 -20.85
CA LEU A 268 -11.05 16.24 -19.64
C LEU A 268 -11.52 17.64 -19.23
N GLN A 269 -12.79 17.76 -18.86
CA GLN A 269 -13.41 18.98 -18.38
C GLN A 269 -14.38 18.70 -17.23
N PRO A 270 -14.63 19.67 -16.33
CA PRO A 270 -15.79 19.62 -15.46
C PRO A 270 -17.04 19.90 -16.31
N MET A 271 -18.13 19.17 -16.05
CA MET A 271 -19.42 19.39 -16.69
C MET A 271 -20.54 19.12 -15.70
N TRP A 272 -21.54 20.00 -15.67
CA TRP A 272 -22.72 19.82 -14.84
C TRP A 272 -23.41 18.46 -15.13
N GLY A 273 -23.81 17.73 -14.11
CA GLY A 273 -24.26 16.33 -14.27
C GLY A 273 -25.42 16.16 -15.23
N PRO A 274 -26.51 16.91 -15.11
CA PRO A 274 -27.62 16.88 -16.07
C PRO A 274 -27.20 17.19 -17.50
N ASP A 275 -26.34 18.18 -17.69
CA ASP A 275 -25.84 18.57 -19.03
C ASP A 275 -24.94 17.47 -19.62
N ASN A 276 -24.11 16.86 -18.79
CA ASN A 276 -23.28 15.72 -19.20
C ASN A 276 -24.14 14.53 -19.67
N MET A 277 -25.24 14.26 -18.97
CA MET A 277 -26.18 13.21 -19.38
C MET A 277 -26.91 13.59 -20.69
N SER A 278 -27.28 14.84 -20.85
CA SER A 278 -27.90 15.36 -22.08
C SER A 278 -26.95 15.37 -23.25
N LYS A 279 -25.68 15.72 -23.02
CA LYS A 279 -24.63 15.69 -24.04
C LYS A 279 -24.44 14.28 -24.62
N SER A 280 -24.48 13.25 -23.75
CA SER A 280 -24.23 11.87 -24.16
C SER A 280 -22.98 11.74 -25.05
N ASP A 281 -23.13 11.21 -26.26
CA ASP A 281 -22.07 11.03 -27.25
C ASP A 281 -22.03 12.15 -28.31
N THR A 282 -22.80 13.22 -28.11
CA THR A 282 -22.81 14.34 -29.07
C THR A 282 -21.53 15.14 -28.97
N TYR A 283 -21.02 15.56 -30.12
CA TYR A 283 -19.76 16.25 -30.28
C TYR A 283 -19.79 17.18 -31.46
N ASP A 284 -19.54 18.47 -31.22
CA ASP A 284 -19.35 19.46 -32.30
C ASP A 284 -17.87 19.59 -32.65
N GLU A 285 -17.46 19.00 -33.76
CA GLU A 285 -16.07 18.96 -34.22
C GLU A 285 -15.49 20.36 -34.55
N ALA A 286 -16.34 21.30 -34.90
CA ALA A 286 -15.89 22.68 -35.26
C ALA A 286 -15.59 23.49 -34.00
N GLU A 287 -16.37 23.37 -32.95
CA GLU A 287 -16.16 24.05 -31.68
C GLU A 287 -14.97 23.44 -30.93
N ASP A 288 -14.84 22.13 -30.95
CA ASP A 288 -13.79 21.41 -30.23
C ASP A 288 -12.42 21.51 -30.90
N LYS A 289 -12.32 21.61 -32.22
CA LYS A 289 -11.04 21.90 -32.90
C LYS A 289 -10.41 23.19 -32.38
N ARG A 290 -11.21 24.20 -32.06
CA ARG A 290 -10.72 25.45 -31.44
C ARG A 290 -10.18 25.23 -30.05
N ILE A 291 -10.88 24.44 -29.24
CA ILE A 291 -10.51 24.14 -27.87
C ILE A 291 -9.27 23.22 -27.80
N TRP A 292 -9.21 22.21 -28.69
CA TRP A 292 -8.08 21.28 -28.80
C TRP A 292 -6.82 21.96 -29.30
N MET A 293 -6.91 22.75 -30.37
CA MET A 293 -5.76 23.46 -30.93
C MET A 293 -5.19 24.51 -29.97
N GLY A 294 -6.03 25.19 -29.21
CA GLY A 294 -5.58 26.11 -28.17
C GLY A 294 -4.89 25.40 -26.98
N ARG A 295 -5.22 24.14 -26.72
CA ARG A 295 -4.63 23.34 -25.63
C ARG A 295 -3.36 22.58 -26.04
N ILE A 296 -3.27 22.12 -27.30
CA ILE A 296 -2.07 21.45 -27.84
C ILE A 296 -0.94 22.47 -28.07
N ASN A 297 -1.23 23.68 -28.50
CA ASN A 297 -0.23 24.73 -28.69
C ASN A 297 0.34 25.28 -27.36
N GLY A 298 -0.23 24.93 -26.23
CA GLY A 298 0.34 25.19 -24.90
C GLY A 298 1.36 24.14 -24.44
N TRP A 299 1.66 23.13 -25.26
CA TRP A 299 2.68 22.12 -25.01
C TRP A 299 4.06 22.66 -25.44
N VAL A 300 4.69 23.41 -24.59
CA VAL A 300 6.14 23.65 -24.64
C VAL A 300 6.76 22.94 -23.48
N GLY A 301 7.42 21.78 -23.76
CA GLY A 301 8.51 21.16 -23.08
C GLY A 301 8.32 20.74 -21.63
#